data_f3ba664629a4ca5b762fe2b648e6ee5f
#
_entry.id   f3ba664629a4ca5b762fe2b648e6ee5f
#
_cell.length_a   1.000
_cell.length_b   1.000
_cell.length_c   1.000
_cell.angle_alpha   90.00
_cell.angle_beta   90.00
_cell.angle_gamma   90.00
#
_symmetry.space_group_name_H-M   'P 1'
#
loop_
_entity.id
_entity.type
_entity.pdbx_description
1 polymer ?
#
loop_
_entity_poly.entity_id
_entity_poly.type
_entity_poly.pdbx_seq_one_letter_code
_entity_poly.pdbx_strand_id
1 'polypeptide(L)'
;SYVILDEQTVLLDTVDKSVSGQFFENLEHVLGNRPLDYMIVNHMEPDHCAIVEEVVRRFPEVKVVGNAKTFNMMKQFFTFDVDAHAVVIKEGDTISTGKHTLAFAMIPMVHWPEAMVTYDAYDKVLFSADAFGTFGALNGNVFADEVNFKEEWLDDARRYLVNIVGKYGGPVQSALKKALTLDIAMICPLHGPIWREDLGWFIDKYQKWSTYTPEDHNVVVMYASIYGNTENAADVLAGRLADAGEKNVKVYDVSVTDPSYLVAEAFRCDRIVFACPTYNAGLFPKMETLLHELAAHNLQKRKVAVLE
;
A
#
# COMPACT_ATOMS: atom_id res chain seq x y z
N SER A 1 8.63 -10.28 2.80
CA SER A 1 8.36 -11.64 3.30
C SER A 1 8.83 -11.80 4.74
N TYR A 2 8.23 -12.75 5.47
CA TYR A 2 8.53 -13.01 6.89
C TYR A 2 8.61 -14.52 7.15
N VAL A 3 9.31 -14.91 8.21
CA VAL A 3 9.41 -16.32 8.63
C VAL A 3 9.05 -16.43 10.11
N ILE A 4 8.20 -17.40 10.45
CA ILE A 4 7.91 -17.78 11.84
C ILE A 4 8.63 -19.12 12.10
N LEU A 5 9.47 -19.13 13.11
CA LEU A 5 10.17 -20.32 13.59
C LEU A 5 9.50 -20.84 14.86
N ASP A 6 8.71 -21.89 14.72
CA ASP A 6 8.02 -22.56 15.83
C ASP A 6 8.25 -24.09 15.75
N GLU A 7 7.37 -24.93 16.30
CA GLU A 7 7.42 -26.37 16.06
C GLU A 7 7.34 -26.66 14.57
N GLN A 8 6.44 -25.99 13.85
CA GLN A 8 6.39 -25.93 12.39
C GLN A 8 6.87 -24.56 11.90
N THR A 9 7.54 -24.54 10.77
CA THR A 9 8.10 -23.33 10.17
C THR A 9 7.17 -22.78 9.11
N VAL A 10 6.94 -21.47 9.13
CA VAL A 10 6.03 -20.78 8.22
C VAL A 10 6.76 -19.65 7.49
N LEU A 11 6.67 -19.65 6.18
CA LEU A 11 7.01 -18.50 5.32
C LEU A 11 5.74 -17.72 5.00
N LEU A 12 5.76 -16.40 5.13
CA LEU A 12 4.66 -15.50 4.73
C LEU A 12 5.11 -14.67 3.54
N ASP A 13 4.45 -14.90 2.43
CA ASP A 13 4.71 -14.31 1.11
C ASP A 13 6.15 -14.51 0.61
N THR A 14 6.37 -14.29 -0.67
CA THR A 14 7.67 -14.36 -1.30
C THR A 14 8.12 -12.98 -1.79
N VAL A 15 8.84 -12.90 -2.88
CA VAL A 15 9.41 -11.67 -3.43
C VAL A 15 9.34 -11.65 -4.95
N ASP A 16 9.68 -10.51 -5.54
CA ASP A 16 9.91 -10.36 -6.97
C ASP A 16 11.06 -11.29 -7.44
N LYS A 17 10.93 -11.78 -8.68
CA LYS A 17 11.88 -12.72 -9.26
C LYS A 17 13.31 -12.16 -9.35
N SER A 18 13.48 -10.87 -9.51
CA SER A 18 14.80 -10.22 -9.64
C SER A 18 15.67 -10.37 -8.39
N VAL A 19 15.07 -10.57 -7.23
CA VAL A 19 15.77 -10.70 -5.93
C VAL A 19 15.73 -12.13 -5.36
N SER A 20 15.30 -13.11 -6.16
CA SER A 20 15.14 -14.51 -5.74
C SER A 20 16.41 -15.12 -5.13
N GLY A 21 17.58 -14.84 -5.69
CA GLY A 21 18.86 -15.33 -5.17
C GLY A 21 19.09 -14.93 -3.72
N GLN A 22 19.00 -13.63 -3.43
CA GLN A 22 19.16 -13.10 -2.08
C GLN A 22 18.06 -13.62 -1.12
N PHE A 23 16.84 -13.74 -1.62
CA PHE A 23 15.73 -14.30 -0.83
C PHE A 23 16.05 -15.73 -0.35
N PHE A 24 16.50 -16.61 -1.26
CA PHE A 24 16.80 -17.99 -0.87
C PHE A 24 18.02 -18.10 0.04
N GLU A 25 19.06 -17.32 -0.17
CA GLU A 25 20.20 -17.24 0.76
C GLU A 25 19.73 -16.87 2.17
N ASN A 26 18.87 -15.85 2.29
CA ASN A 26 18.32 -15.42 3.57
C ASN A 26 17.39 -16.49 4.17
N LEU A 27 16.49 -17.08 3.37
CA LEU A 27 15.56 -18.09 3.82
C LEU A 27 16.30 -19.33 4.33
N GLU A 28 17.27 -19.85 3.57
CA GLU A 28 18.08 -21.02 3.95
C GLU A 28 18.91 -20.74 5.21
N HIS A 29 19.45 -19.53 5.35
CA HIS A 29 20.17 -19.11 6.56
C HIS A 29 19.26 -19.12 7.79
N VAL A 30 18.05 -18.59 7.67
CA VAL A 30 17.07 -18.52 8.79
C VAL A 30 16.55 -19.91 9.15
N LEU A 31 16.24 -20.74 8.15
CA LEU A 31 15.76 -22.11 8.37
C LEU A 31 16.82 -23.01 9.00
N GLY A 32 18.10 -22.85 8.60
CA GLY A 32 19.15 -23.79 8.97
C GLY A 32 18.81 -25.21 8.49
N ASN A 33 18.64 -26.14 9.42
CA ASN A 33 18.28 -27.54 9.12
C ASN A 33 16.77 -27.81 9.28
N ARG A 34 15.94 -26.80 9.50
CA ARG A 34 14.49 -26.97 9.67
C ARG A 34 13.80 -27.19 8.31
N PRO A 35 12.76 -28.02 8.25
CA PRO A 35 11.90 -28.05 7.08
C PRO A 35 11.12 -26.73 6.94
N LEU A 36 10.63 -26.44 5.76
CA LEU A 36 9.61 -25.43 5.54
C LEU A 36 8.25 -26.13 5.47
N ASP A 37 7.42 -25.98 6.51
CA ASP A 37 6.15 -26.70 6.61
C ASP A 37 5.02 -25.99 5.85
N TYR A 38 4.96 -24.66 5.98
CA TYR A 38 3.92 -23.84 5.36
C TYR A 38 4.50 -22.65 4.63
N MET A 39 3.89 -22.31 3.50
CA MET A 39 4.03 -21.03 2.81
C MET A 39 2.65 -20.38 2.72
N ILE A 40 2.42 -19.29 3.44
CA ILE A 40 1.18 -18.53 3.38
C ILE A 40 1.33 -17.48 2.29
N VAL A 41 0.35 -17.39 1.39
CA VAL A 41 0.30 -16.38 0.32
C VAL A 41 -0.87 -15.46 0.62
N ASN A 42 -0.55 -14.31 1.22
CA ASN A 42 -1.52 -13.27 1.52
C ASN A 42 -1.92 -12.48 0.28
N HIS A 43 -1.00 -12.34 -0.70
CA HIS A 43 -1.21 -11.55 -1.90
C HIS A 43 -0.53 -12.14 -3.14
N MET A 44 -1.22 -12.07 -4.28
CA MET A 44 -0.79 -12.70 -5.53
C MET A 44 -0.15 -11.72 -6.53
N GLU A 45 0.20 -10.51 -6.12
CA GLU A 45 0.97 -9.60 -6.95
C GLU A 45 2.39 -10.16 -7.16
N PRO A 46 2.98 -10.02 -8.37
CA PRO A 46 4.28 -10.66 -8.69
C PRO A 46 5.43 -10.31 -7.76
N ASP A 47 5.46 -9.12 -7.18
CA ASP A 47 6.49 -8.73 -6.21
C ASP A 47 6.39 -9.46 -4.85
N HIS A 48 5.30 -10.21 -4.62
CA HIS A 48 5.09 -11.04 -3.44
C HIS A 48 4.90 -12.52 -3.75
N CYS A 49 4.68 -12.90 -5.02
CA CYS A 49 4.38 -14.29 -5.37
C CYS A 49 5.21 -14.85 -6.52
N ALA A 50 6.06 -14.06 -7.20
CA ALA A 50 6.73 -14.50 -8.42
C ALA A 50 7.57 -15.78 -8.29
N ILE A 51 8.05 -16.10 -7.10
CA ILE A 51 8.91 -17.27 -6.86
C ILE A 51 8.23 -18.40 -6.08
N VAL A 52 6.91 -18.37 -5.92
CA VAL A 52 6.14 -19.43 -5.23
C VAL A 52 6.45 -20.81 -5.81
N GLU A 53 6.48 -20.96 -7.14
CA GLU A 53 6.82 -22.22 -7.79
C GLU A 53 8.26 -22.67 -7.47
N GLU A 54 9.22 -21.74 -7.38
CA GLU A 54 10.58 -22.07 -7.02
C GLU A 54 10.71 -22.50 -5.57
N VAL A 55 9.95 -21.90 -4.64
CA VAL A 55 9.87 -22.34 -3.25
C VAL A 55 9.34 -23.77 -3.19
N VAL A 56 8.25 -24.09 -3.88
CA VAL A 56 7.68 -25.45 -3.93
C VAL A 56 8.69 -26.45 -4.49
N ARG A 57 9.46 -26.09 -5.53
CA ARG A 57 10.50 -26.98 -6.08
C ARG A 57 11.65 -27.25 -5.11
N ARG A 58 12.06 -26.27 -4.31
CA ARG A 58 13.13 -26.42 -3.32
C ARG A 58 12.66 -27.11 -2.04
N PHE A 59 11.41 -26.91 -1.68
CA PHE A 59 10.77 -27.49 -0.48
C PHE A 59 9.52 -28.29 -0.89
N PRO A 60 9.68 -29.49 -1.48
CA PRO A 60 8.58 -30.22 -2.11
C PRO A 60 7.49 -30.70 -1.13
N GLU A 61 7.77 -30.71 0.18
CA GLU A 61 6.78 -31.07 1.21
C GLU A 61 5.99 -29.85 1.74
N VAL A 62 6.33 -28.62 1.29
CA VAL A 62 5.69 -27.39 1.76
C VAL A 62 4.20 -27.37 1.42
N LYS A 63 3.38 -27.00 2.38
CA LYS A 63 1.95 -26.73 2.19
C LYS A 63 1.75 -25.25 1.88
N VAL A 64 1.12 -24.97 0.75
CA VAL A 64 0.78 -23.59 0.34
C VAL A 64 -0.59 -23.23 0.89
N VAL A 65 -0.65 -22.21 1.73
CA VAL A 65 -1.87 -21.74 2.39
C VAL A 65 -2.39 -20.50 1.70
N GLY A 66 -3.64 -20.47 1.34
CA GLY A 66 -4.29 -19.34 0.71
C GLY A 66 -5.80 -19.55 0.58
N ASN A 67 -6.52 -18.54 0.15
CA ASN A 67 -7.95 -18.69 -0.09
C ASN A 67 -8.22 -19.26 -1.50
N ALA A 68 -9.48 -19.60 -1.79
CA ALA A 68 -9.85 -20.21 -3.08
C ALA A 68 -9.50 -19.34 -4.31
N LYS A 69 -9.56 -17.99 -4.17
CA LYS A 69 -9.17 -17.08 -5.27
C LYS A 69 -7.67 -17.09 -5.50
N THR A 70 -6.88 -17.13 -4.41
CA THR A 70 -5.42 -17.26 -4.47
C THR A 70 -5.04 -18.47 -5.33
N PHE A 71 -5.61 -19.65 -5.08
CA PHE A 71 -5.30 -20.85 -5.85
C PHE A 71 -5.82 -20.79 -7.30
N ASN A 72 -6.97 -20.17 -7.53
CA ASN A 72 -7.44 -19.95 -8.91
C ASN A 72 -6.48 -19.06 -9.71
N MET A 73 -5.87 -18.06 -9.08
CA MET A 73 -4.86 -17.21 -9.70
C MET A 73 -3.53 -17.94 -9.88
N MET A 74 -3.06 -18.70 -8.88
CA MET A 74 -1.84 -19.51 -8.98
C MET A 74 -1.86 -20.44 -10.19
N LYS A 75 -2.99 -21.09 -10.47
CA LYS A 75 -3.16 -21.97 -11.64
C LYS A 75 -3.04 -21.24 -12.99
N GLN A 76 -3.14 -19.92 -12.99
CA GLN A 76 -2.93 -19.09 -14.19
C GLN A 76 -1.50 -18.61 -14.34
N PHE A 77 -0.77 -18.46 -13.23
CA PHE A 77 0.61 -17.94 -13.21
C PHE A 77 1.67 -19.03 -13.22
N PHE A 78 1.39 -20.20 -12.63
CA PHE A 78 2.40 -21.24 -12.39
C PHE A 78 2.06 -22.56 -13.07
N THR A 79 3.08 -23.41 -13.24
CA THR A 79 2.98 -24.69 -13.97
C THR A 79 3.05 -25.93 -13.05
N PHE A 80 3.34 -25.76 -11.76
CA PHE A 80 3.37 -26.88 -10.82
C PHE A 80 1.96 -27.34 -10.44
N ASP A 81 1.85 -28.55 -9.89
CA ASP A 81 0.58 -29.06 -9.39
C ASP A 81 0.16 -28.32 -8.11
N VAL A 82 -0.59 -27.24 -8.32
CA VAL A 82 -1.05 -26.35 -7.24
C VAL A 82 -1.92 -27.10 -6.24
N ASP A 83 -2.78 -28.02 -6.72
CA ASP A 83 -3.72 -28.75 -5.86
C ASP A 83 -3.02 -29.73 -4.91
N ALA A 84 -1.88 -30.28 -5.31
CA ALA A 84 -1.08 -31.19 -4.47
C ALA A 84 -0.54 -30.50 -3.21
N HIS A 85 -0.32 -29.21 -3.26
CA HIS A 85 0.25 -28.41 -2.15
C HIS A 85 -0.80 -27.57 -1.40
N ALA A 86 -2.00 -27.40 -1.94
CA ALA A 86 -2.98 -26.42 -1.49
C ALA A 86 -3.61 -26.77 -0.13
N VAL A 87 -3.58 -25.79 0.78
CA VAL A 87 -4.41 -25.70 1.98
C VAL A 87 -5.34 -24.51 1.84
N VAL A 88 -6.58 -24.78 1.45
CA VAL A 88 -7.57 -23.73 1.19
C VAL A 88 -8.21 -23.29 2.49
N ILE A 89 -8.04 -21.99 2.83
CA ILE A 89 -8.60 -21.40 4.04
C ILE A 89 -9.70 -20.37 3.69
N LYS A 90 -10.50 -20.04 4.71
CA LYS A 90 -11.60 -19.08 4.65
C LYS A 90 -11.47 -18.05 5.78
N GLU A 91 -12.34 -17.06 5.77
CA GLU A 91 -12.47 -16.06 6.84
C GLU A 91 -12.58 -16.73 8.20
N GLY A 92 -11.67 -16.39 9.11
CA GLY A 92 -11.67 -16.87 10.50
C GLY A 92 -11.08 -18.25 10.71
N ASP A 93 -10.63 -18.95 9.64
CA ASP A 93 -9.88 -20.20 9.82
C ASP A 93 -8.55 -19.93 10.53
N THR A 94 -8.01 -20.95 11.17
CA THR A 94 -6.73 -20.88 11.89
C THR A 94 -5.83 -22.07 11.60
N ILE A 95 -4.53 -21.85 11.69
CA ILE A 95 -3.49 -22.89 11.67
C ILE A 95 -2.64 -22.75 12.94
N SER A 96 -2.48 -23.82 13.69
CA SER A 96 -1.53 -23.88 14.80
C SER A 96 -0.19 -24.43 14.32
N THR A 97 0.90 -23.80 14.70
CA THR A 97 2.27 -24.20 14.34
C THR A 97 3.07 -24.68 15.55
N GLY A 98 2.40 -24.75 16.72
CA GLY A 98 2.97 -25.06 18.03
C GLY A 98 2.48 -24.05 19.05
N LYS A 99 3.31 -23.08 19.41
CA LYS A 99 2.93 -21.94 20.26
C LYS A 99 2.07 -20.93 19.51
N HIS A 100 2.39 -20.70 18.25
CA HIS A 100 1.70 -19.72 17.42
C HIS A 100 0.39 -20.27 16.88
N THR A 101 -0.61 -19.43 16.82
CA THR A 101 -1.89 -19.68 16.15
C THR A 101 -2.15 -18.57 15.17
N LEU A 102 -2.11 -18.91 13.91
CA LEU A 102 -2.26 -17.98 12.78
C LEU A 102 -3.72 -17.97 12.35
N ALA A 103 -4.37 -16.83 12.48
CA ALA A 103 -5.76 -16.61 12.05
C ALA A 103 -5.77 -15.80 10.74
N PHE A 104 -6.73 -16.09 9.86
CA PHE A 104 -6.83 -15.49 8.54
C PHE A 104 -8.05 -14.60 8.41
N ALA A 105 -7.86 -13.39 7.89
CA ALA A 105 -8.95 -12.48 7.57
C ALA A 105 -8.85 -12.01 6.11
N MET A 106 -9.98 -12.11 5.39
CA MET A 106 -10.05 -11.67 4.00
C MET A 106 -10.23 -10.16 3.92
N ILE A 107 -9.42 -9.49 3.11
CA ILE A 107 -9.48 -8.05 2.84
C ILE A 107 -9.60 -7.77 1.33
N PRO A 108 -10.64 -8.31 0.67
CA PRO A 108 -10.76 -8.23 -0.79
C PRO A 108 -10.74 -6.77 -1.26
N MET A 109 -10.08 -6.52 -2.39
CA MET A 109 -9.85 -5.21 -2.99
C MET A 109 -8.97 -4.25 -2.15
N VAL A 110 -8.18 -4.80 -1.24
CA VAL A 110 -7.07 -4.08 -0.59
C VAL A 110 -5.74 -4.81 -0.91
N HIS A 111 -5.16 -4.75 -2.19
CA HIS A 111 -5.93 -4.03 -3.26
C HIS A 111 -6.47 -4.99 -4.34
N TRP A 112 -6.16 -6.29 -4.32
CA TRP A 112 -6.66 -7.32 -5.24
C TRP A 112 -7.78 -8.16 -4.61
N PRO A 113 -8.56 -8.92 -5.44
CA PRO A 113 -9.77 -9.60 -4.97
C PRO A 113 -9.51 -10.78 -4.03
N GLU A 114 -8.29 -11.35 -4.02
CA GLU A 114 -7.87 -12.45 -3.17
C GLU A 114 -7.16 -12.03 -1.91
N ALA A 115 -6.82 -10.73 -1.78
CA ALA A 115 -6.00 -10.23 -0.67
C ALA A 115 -6.55 -10.65 0.69
N MET A 116 -5.65 -11.10 1.54
CA MET A 116 -5.92 -11.47 2.93
C MET A 116 -4.79 -11.01 3.85
N VAL A 117 -5.02 -11.08 5.13
CA VAL A 117 -4.02 -10.84 6.17
C VAL A 117 -3.93 -12.04 7.09
N THR A 118 -2.76 -12.23 7.69
CA THR A 118 -2.51 -13.27 8.69
C THR A 118 -2.23 -12.61 10.02
N TYR A 119 -2.95 -13.01 11.07
CA TYR A 119 -2.74 -12.53 12.42
C TYR A 119 -2.19 -13.66 13.31
N ASP A 120 -1.03 -13.44 13.89
CA ASP A 120 -0.48 -14.30 14.92
C ASP A 120 -1.00 -13.89 16.30
N ALA A 121 -1.79 -14.75 16.90
CA ALA A 121 -2.43 -14.46 18.19
C ALA A 121 -1.46 -14.55 19.37
N TYR A 122 -0.32 -15.25 19.22
CA TYR A 122 0.66 -15.42 20.29
C TYR A 122 1.49 -14.17 20.50
N ASP A 123 2.13 -13.66 19.45
CA ASP A 123 2.96 -12.44 19.50
C ASP A 123 2.16 -11.18 19.15
N LYS A 124 0.86 -11.31 18.81
CA LYS A 124 -0.03 -10.22 18.42
C LYS A 124 0.46 -9.46 17.19
N VAL A 125 0.99 -10.19 16.22
CA VAL A 125 1.56 -9.65 14.99
C VAL A 125 0.55 -9.76 13.86
N LEU A 126 0.30 -8.65 13.18
CA LEU A 126 -0.49 -8.60 11.95
C LEU A 126 0.46 -8.56 10.74
N PHE A 127 0.48 -9.63 9.95
CA PHE A 127 1.10 -9.64 8.62
C PHE A 127 0.07 -9.14 7.62
N SER A 128 0.24 -7.89 7.21
CA SER A 128 -0.83 -7.11 6.61
C SER A 128 -0.83 -7.09 5.08
N ALA A 129 0.02 -7.90 4.44
CA ALA A 129 0.28 -7.80 3.01
C ALA A 129 0.66 -6.35 2.63
N ASP A 130 0.04 -5.78 1.62
CA ASP A 130 0.29 -4.40 1.20
C ASP A 130 -0.35 -3.34 2.09
N ALA A 131 -1.33 -3.73 2.90
CA ALA A 131 -1.93 -2.77 3.83
C ALA A 131 -0.87 -2.24 4.82
N PHE A 132 -0.92 -0.94 5.08
CA PHE A 132 0.06 -0.19 5.88
C PHE A 132 1.47 -0.07 5.26
N GLY A 133 1.58 -0.41 3.97
CA GLY A 133 2.81 -0.24 3.20
C GLY A 133 3.12 1.21 2.83
N THR A 134 4.33 1.42 2.33
CA THR A 134 4.79 2.71 1.79
C THR A 134 5.74 2.49 0.62
N PHE A 135 5.78 3.44 -0.31
CA PHE A 135 6.88 3.52 -1.27
C PHE A 135 8.20 3.83 -0.56
N GLY A 136 9.29 3.57 -1.23
CA GLY A 136 10.64 3.76 -0.71
C GLY A 136 11.32 2.44 -0.33
N ALA A 137 12.64 2.47 -0.25
CA ALA A 137 13.47 1.34 0.15
C ALA A 137 14.00 1.56 1.57
N LEU A 138 13.96 0.50 2.38
CA LEU A 138 14.59 0.51 3.71
C LEU A 138 16.10 0.72 3.55
N ASN A 139 16.65 1.57 4.40
CA ASN A 139 18.07 1.91 4.42
C ASN A 139 18.61 1.84 5.85
N GLY A 140 18.89 0.63 6.30
CA GLY A 140 19.39 0.33 7.65
C GLY A 140 18.28 -0.09 8.60
N ASN A 141 17.58 0.86 9.22
CA ASN A 141 16.51 0.56 10.17
C ASN A 141 15.26 -0.02 9.50
N VAL A 142 14.63 -0.99 10.16
CA VAL A 142 13.45 -1.68 9.65
C VAL A 142 12.16 -1.31 10.38
N PHE A 143 12.24 -0.63 11.53
CA PHE A 143 11.09 -0.24 12.32
C PHE A 143 10.76 1.24 12.15
N ALA A 144 9.47 1.57 12.11
CA ALA A 144 8.98 2.93 11.91
C ALA A 144 9.36 3.89 13.07
N ASP A 145 9.50 3.39 14.28
CA ASP A 145 9.95 4.15 15.47
C ASP A 145 11.47 4.44 15.48
N GLU A 146 12.24 3.79 14.64
CA GLU A 146 13.69 3.99 14.52
C GLU A 146 14.07 5.00 13.43
N VAL A 147 13.11 5.53 12.69
CA VAL A 147 13.30 6.51 11.62
C VAL A 147 12.41 7.74 11.86
N ASN A 148 12.73 8.87 11.24
CA ASN A 148 11.84 10.04 11.31
C ASN A 148 10.68 9.89 10.31
N PHE A 149 9.75 8.95 10.61
CA PHE A 149 8.69 8.56 9.70
C PHE A 149 7.82 9.74 9.23
N LYS A 150 7.55 10.70 10.10
CA LYS A 150 6.68 11.85 9.78
C LYS A 150 7.27 12.77 8.72
N GLU A 151 8.58 12.92 8.70
CA GLU A 151 9.26 13.81 7.76
C GLU A 151 9.75 13.08 6.49
N GLU A 152 10.12 11.81 6.62
CA GLU A 152 10.81 11.08 5.56
C GLU A 152 9.90 10.09 4.80
N TRP A 153 8.86 9.55 5.46
CA TRP A 153 8.07 8.45 4.93
C TRP A 153 6.57 8.74 4.78
N LEU A 154 6.01 9.69 5.53
CA LEU A 154 4.57 9.92 5.56
C LEU A 154 4.00 10.28 4.18
N ASP A 155 4.69 11.12 3.42
CA ASP A 155 4.25 11.53 2.09
C ASP A 155 4.25 10.34 1.11
N ASP A 156 5.25 9.46 1.20
CA ASP A 156 5.32 8.23 0.42
C ASP A 156 4.31 7.17 0.88
N ALA A 157 3.99 7.09 2.17
CA ALA A 157 2.93 6.23 2.69
C ALA A 157 1.54 6.68 2.19
N ARG A 158 1.27 8.00 2.20
CA ARG A 158 0.05 8.56 1.60
C ARG A 158 0.00 8.26 0.11
N ARG A 159 1.09 8.56 -0.60
CA ARG A 159 1.22 8.34 -2.04
C ARG A 159 1.00 6.86 -2.38
N TYR A 160 1.54 5.93 -1.59
CA TYR A 160 1.31 4.50 -1.75
C TYR A 160 -0.18 4.16 -1.65
N LEU A 161 -0.83 4.46 -0.51
CA LEU A 161 -2.22 4.10 -0.31
C LEU A 161 -3.13 4.72 -1.37
N VAL A 162 -3.01 6.03 -1.63
CA VAL A 162 -3.98 6.71 -2.49
C VAL A 162 -3.84 6.31 -3.96
N ASN A 163 -2.64 5.97 -4.43
CA ASN A 163 -2.44 5.50 -5.80
C ASN A 163 -2.79 4.03 -5.98
N ILE A 164 -2.53 3.17 -4.99
CA ILE A 164 -2.76 1.74 -5.08
C ILE A 164 -4.21 1.38 -4.69
N VAL A 165 -4.76 2.02 -3.67
CA VAL A 165 -6.03 1.63 -3.02
C VAL A 165 -7.06 2.78 -3.00
N GLY A 166 -6.73 3.97 -3.46
CA GLY A 166 -7.57 5.19 -3.31
C GLY A 166 -9.02 5.03 -3.75
N LYS A 167 -9.27 4.31 -4.85
CA LYS A 167 -10.60 3.98 -5.32
C LYS A 167 -11.40 3.11 -4.34
N TYR A 168 -10.73 2.32 -3.52
CA TYR A 168 -11.30 1.26 -2.70
C TYR A 168 -11.43 1.66 -1.22
N GLY A 169 -11.75 2.91 -0.94
CA GLY A 169 -11.94 3.42 0.43
C GLY A 169 -12.91 2.58 1.28
N GLY A 170 -14.03 2.12 0.70
CA GLY A 170 -14.99 1.23 1.39
C GLY A 170 -14.38 -0.11 1.82
N PRO A 171 -13.73 -0.87 0.92
CA PRO A 171 -12.94 -2.06 1.27
C PRO A 171 -11.90 -1.80 2.37
N VAL A 172 -11.13 -0.71 2.29
CA VAL A 172 -10.15 -0.34 3.34
C VAL A 172 -10.85 -0.13 4.68
N GLN A 173 -11.99 0.58 4.71
CA GLN A 173 -12.77 0.77 5.94
C GLN A 173 -13.26 -0.56 6.52
N SER A 174 -13.63 -1.52 5.67
CA SER A 174 -14.03 -2.86 6.12
C SER A 174 -12.85 -3.64 6.71
N ALA A 175 -11.67 -3.53 6.10
CA ALA A 175 -10.44 -4.13 6.61
C ALA A 175 -10.03 -3.51 7.97
N LEU A 176 -10.07 -2.18 8.09
CA LEU A 176 -9.79 -1.48 9.36
C LEU A 176 -10.73 -1.90 10.48
N LYS A 177 -12.04 -2.06 10.19
CA LYS A 177 -13.01 -2.56 11.19
C LYS A 177 -12.63 -3.95 11.71
N LYS A 178 -12.15 -4.85 10.85
CA LYS A 178 -11.67 -6.17 11.29
C LYS A 178 -10.40 -6.03 12.14
N ALA A 179 -9.42 -5.26 11.69
CA ALA A 179 -8.17 -5.04 12.42
C ALA A 179 -8.41 -4.47 13.83
N LEU A 180 -9.37 -3.55 13.99
CA LEU A 180 -9.72 -2.95 15.28
C LEU A 180 -10.34 -3.94 16.29
N THR A 181 -10.74 -5.15 15.86
CA THR A 181 -11.20 -6.20 16.76
C THR A 181 -10.07 -7.06 17.33
N LEU A 182 -8.86 -6.90 16.82
CA LEU A 182 -7.66 -7.65 17.19
C LEU A 182 -6.80 -6.85 18.16
N ASP A 183 -6.11 -7.55 19.05
CA ASP A 183 -5.11 -6.96 19.95
C ASP A 183 -3.74 -6.97 19.24
N ILE A 184 -3.50 -5.95 18.41
CA ILE A 184 -2.30 -5.86 17.55
C ILE A 184 -1.20 -5.10 18.30
N ALA A 185 -0.05 -5.78 18.50
CA ALA A 185 1.16 -5.18 19.04
C ALA A 185 2.15 -4.76 17.92
N MET A 186 2.09 -5.42 16.76
CA MET A 186 2.99 -5.16 15.64
C MET A 186 2.27 -5.35 14.31
N ILE A 187 2.55 -4.48 13.33
CA ILE A 187 2.10 -4.62 11.93
C ILE A 187 3.33 -4.82 11.05
N CYS A 188 3.32 -5.91 10.29
CA CYS A 188 4.38 -6.31 9.36
C CYS A 188 3.87 -6.20 7.92
N PRO A 189 4.00 -5.03 7.26
CA PRO A 189 3.63 -4.86 5.86
C PRO A 189 4.68 -5.47 4.93
N LEU A 190 4.32 -5.70 3.67
CA LEU A 190 5.27 -6.19 2.66
C LEU A 190 6.14 -5.08 2.06
N HIS A 191 5.72 -3.81 2.21
CA HIS A 191 6.45 -2.62 1.79
C HIS A 191 6.70 -1.66 2.95
N GLY A 192 7.89 -1.08 3.02
CA GLY A 192 8.26 -0.07 4.01
C GLY A 192 8.53 -0.60 5.41
N PRO A 193 8.57 0.28 6.42
CA PRO A 193 8.92 -0.06 7.80
C PRO A 193 7.85 -0.89 8.53
N ILE A 194 8.31 -1.70 9.48
CA ILE A 194 7.48 -2.44 10.42
C ILE A 194 7.00 -1.51 11.53
N TRP A 195 5.74 -1.63 11.93
CA TRP A 195 5.12 -0.81 12.97
C TRP A 195 4.99 -1.60 14.27
N ARG A 196 5.51 -1.06 15.38
CA ARG A 196 5.39 -1.60 16.74
C ARG A 196 5.06 -0.53 17.78
N GLU A 197 5.15 0.74 17.42
CA GLU A 197 4.77 1.89 18.23
C GLU A 197 3.86 2.81 17.41
N ASP A 198 3.11 3.70 18.07
CA ASP A 198 2.24 4.70 17.44
C ASP A 198 1.23 4.15 16.39
N LEU A 199 0.84 2.87 16.51
CA LEU A 199 -0.09 2.19 15.59
C LEU A 199 -1.38 2.99 15.39
N GLY A 200 -1.94 3.53 16.47
CA GLY A 200 -3.18 4.31 16.42
C GLY A 200 -3.04 5.58 15.58
N TRP A 201 -1.88 6.25 15.61
CA TRP A 201 -1.62 7.42 14.79
C TRP A 201 -1.61 7.07 13.28
N PHE A 202 -0.97 5.96 12.90
CA PHE A 202 -0.92 5.55 11.51
C PHE A 202 -2.27 5.02 11.00
N ILE A 203 -3.01 4.30 11.85
CA ILE A 203 -4.38 3.87 11.56
C ILE A 203 -5.30 5.09 11.32
N ASP A 204 -5.15 6.21 12.09
CA ASP A 204 -5.89 7.45 11.84
C ASP A 204 -5.59 8.04 10.44
N LYS A 205 -4.34 7.95 9.97
CA LYS A 205 -3.99 8.34 8.60
C LYS A 205 -4.74 7.51 7.57
N TYR A 206 -4.72 6.19 7.71
CA TYR A 206 -5.47 5.28 6.86
C TYR A 206 -6.97 5.56 6.88
N GLN A 207 -7.52 5.86 8.06
CA GLN A 207 -8.91 6.26 8.23
C GLN A 207 -9.25 7.53 7.43
N LYS A 208 -8.41 8.56 7.49
CA LYS A 208 -8.59 9.81 6.74
C LYS A 208 -8.52 9.57 5.24
N TRP A 209 -7.48 8.91 4.77
CA TRP A 209 -7.27 8.68 3.33
C TRP A 209 -8.40 7.85 2.73
N SER A 210 -8.81 6.77 3.37
CA SER A 210 -9.85 5.87 2.88
C SER A 210 -11.27 6.40 3.02
N THR A 211 -11.50 7.40 3.86
CA THR A 211 -12.77 8.15 3.94
C THR A 211 -12.76 9.43 3.11
N TYR A 212 -11.69 9.69 2.37
CA TYR A 212 -11.48 10.92 1.59
C TYR A 212 -11.51 12.19 2.45
N THR A 213 -11.21 12.08 3.73
CA THR A 213 -11.10 13.22 4.64
C THR A 213 -9.74 13.87 4.46
N PRO A 214 -9.67 15.18 4.17
CA PRO A 214 -8.40 15.89 4.06
C PRO A 214 -7.57 15.77 5.35
N GLU A 215 -6.26 15.68 5.20
CA GLU A 215 -5.36 15.74 6.35
C GLU A 215 -5.16 17.18 6.83
N ASP A 216 -5.03 18.10 5.86
CA ASP A 216 -4.63 19.47 6.08
C ASP A 216 -5.68 20.44 5.54
N HIS A 217 -5.86 21.55 6.26
CA HIS A 217 -6.65 22.70 5.81
C HIS A 217 -5.75 23.70 5.06
N ASN A 218 -5.40 23.37 3.83
CA ASN A 218 -4.52 24.17 2.99
C ASN A 218 -4.96 24.17 1.53
N VAL A 219 -4.26 24.96 0.72
CA VAL A 219 -4.52 25.10 -0.71
C VAL A 219 -3.37 24.49 -1.51
N VAL A 220 -3.70 23.66 -2.50
CA VAL A 220 -2.78 23.28 -3.56
C VAL A 220 -3.23 23.88 -4.88
N VAL A 221 -2.29 24.54 -5.58
CA VAL A 221 -2.48 25.08 -6.93
C VAL A 221 -1.78 24.15 -7.90
N MET A 222 -2.52 23.56 -8.82
CA MET A 222 -2.01 22.66 -9.86
C MET A 222 -2.19 23.36 -11.21
N TYR A 223 -1.11 23.74 -11.85
CA TYR A 223 -1.17 24.49 -13.10
C TYR A 223 -0.47 23.77 -14.25
N ALA A 224 -0.87 24.12 -15.48
CA ALA A 224 -0.12 23.92 -16.70
C ALA A 224 0.04 25.26 -17.42
N SER A 225 1.16 25.47 -18.10
CA SER A 225 1.41 26.71 -18.85
C SER A 225 2.15 26.41 -20.15
N ILE A 226 1.86 27.18 -21.20
CA ILE A 226 2.55 27.08 -22.50
C ILE A 226 3.61 28.18 -22.61
N TYR A 227 3.20 29.41 -22.29
CA TYR A 227 4.02 30.64 -22.49
C TYR A 227 4.34 31.34 -21.16
N GLY A 228 4.11 30.71 -20.00
CA GLY A 228 4.37 31.29 -18.69
C GLY A 228 3.24 32.16 -18.12
N ASN A 229 2.18 32.48 -18.89
CA ASN A 229 1.12 33.34 -18.39
C ASN A 229 0.28 32.71 -17.29
N THR A 230 -0.11 31.42 -17.45
CA THR A 230 -0.85 30.66 -16.43
C THR A 230 0.01 30.39 -15.22
N GLU A 231 1.30 30.09 -15.42
CA GLU A 231 2.29 29.95 -14.35
C GLU A 231 2.36 31.23 -13.49
N ASN A 232 2.57 32.40 -14.15
CA ASN A 232 2.59 33.68 -13.45
C ASN A 232 1.29 33.95 -12.69
N ALA A 233 0.14 33.60 -13.27
CA ALA A 233 -1.16 33.76 -12.58
C ALA A 233 -1.26 32.81 -11.35
N ALA A 234 -0.76 31.57 -11.42
CA ALA A 234 -0.71 30.63 -10.32
C ALA A 234 0.20 31.16 -9.20
N ASP A 235 1.38 31.68 -9.52
CA ASP A 235 2.32 32.25 -8.56
C ASP A 235 1.74 33.50 -7.87
N VAL A 236 1.11 34.40 -8.62
CA VAL A 236 0.44 35.60 -8.07
C VAL A 236 -0.71 35.14 -7.14
N LEU A 237 -1.48 34.12 -7.52
CA LEU A 237 -2.54 33.58 -6.66
C LEU A 237 -1.97 33.04 -5.36
N ALA A 238 -0.91 32.23 -5.44
CA ALA A 238 -0.26 31.67 -4.26
C ALA A 238 0.25 32.76 -3.32
N GLY A 239 0.89 33.80 -3.84
CA GLY A 239 1.31 35.00 -3.07
C GLY A 239 0.13 35.68 -2.38
N ARG A 240 -0.98 35.92 -3.08
CA ARG A 240 -2.17 36.54 -2.50
C ARG A 240 -2.83 35.65 -1.42
N LEU A 241 -2.83 34.34 -1.59
CA LEU A 241 -3.31 33.39 -0.57
C LEU A 241 -2.45 33.48 0.69
N ALA A 242 -1.14 33.53 0.53
CA ALA A 242 -0.21 33.70 1.65
C ALA A 242 -0.41 35.05 2.36
N ASP A 243 -0.57 36.17 1.62
CA ASP A 243 -0.88 37.48 2.18
C ASP A 243 -2.22 37.50 2.94
N ALA A 244 -3.19 36.69 2.50
CA ALA A 244 -4.47 36.51 3.17
C ALA A 244 -4.39 35.60 4.41
N GLY A 245 -3.21 35.08 4.74
CA GLY A 245 -2.95 34.25 5.93
C GLY A 245 -3.05 32.73 5.71
N GLU A 246 -3.20 32.27 4.46
CA GLU A 246 -3.17 30.84 4.15
C GLU A 246 -1.75 30.31 4.37
N LYS A 247 -1.66 29.17 5.05
CA LYS A 247 -0.37 28.49 5.33
C LYS A 247 -0.21 27.27 4.45
N ASN A 248 1.04 26.90 4.18
CA ASN A 248 1.38 25.70 3.42
C ASN A 248 0.72 25.66 2.02
N VAL A 249 0.59 26.81 1.37
CA VAL A 249 0.19 26.87 -0.04
C VAL A 249 1.28 26.18 -0.87
N LYS A 250 0.89 25.18 -1.66
CA LYS A 250 1.79 24.49 -2.58
C LYS A 250 1.38 24.76 -4.02
N VAL A 251 2.36 24.87 -4.89
CA VAL A 251 2.16 25.13 -6.34
C VAL A 251 2.90 24.03 -7.11
N TYR A 252 2.21 23.39 -8.05
CA TYR A 252 2.77 22.31 -8.87
C TYR A 252 2.51 22.55 -10.35
N ASP A 253 3.55 22.42 -11.15
CA ASP A 253 3.43 22.29 -12.61
C ASP A 253 3.09 20.85 -12.96
N VAL A 254 1.87 20.63 -13.47
CA VAL A 254 1.39 19.28 -13.87
C VAL A 254 2.10 18.76 -15.13
N SER A 255 2.85 19.60 -15.84
CA SER A 255 3.58 19.18 -17.04
C SER A 255 4.85 18.40 -16.73
N VAL A 256 5.43 18.63 -15.54
CA VAL A 256 6.72 18.06 -15.11
C VAL A 256 6.62 17.24 -13.81
N THR A 257 5.53 17.37 -13.06
CA THR A 257 5.31 16.58 -11.84
C THR A 257 4.59 15.28 -12.17
N ASP A 258 5.12 14.16 -11.68
CA ASP A 258 4.49 12.86 -11.87
C ASP A 258 3.08 12.85 -11.23
N PRO A 259 2.04 12.35 -11.93
CA PRO A 259 0.66 12.35 -11.46
C PRO A 259 0.47 11.73 -10.08
N SER A 260 1.27 10.72 -9.71
CA SER A 260 1.14 10.06 -8.41
C SER A 260 1.39 11.00 -7.22
N TYR A 261 2.28 11.97 -7.36
CA TYR A 261 2.48 13.02 -6.34
C TYR A 261 1.31 14.00 -6.29
N LEU A 262 0.77 14.37 -7.47
CA LEU A 262 -0.37 15.28 -7.56
C LEU A 262 -1.64 14.66 -6.95
N VAL A 263 -1.87 13.36 -7.18
CA VAL A 263 -2.95 12.61 -6.53
C VAL A 263 -2.76 12.61 -5.01
N ALA A 264 -1.55 12.32 -4.52
CA ALA A 264 -1.26 12.33 -3.09
C ALA A 264 -1.52 13.70 -2.44
N GLU A 265 -1.10 14.78 -3.09
CA GLU A 265 -1.37 16.15 -2.63
C GLU A 265 -2.88 16.51 -2.66
N ALA A 266 -3.61 16.07 -3.69
CA ALA A 266 -5.05 16.24 -3.77
C ALA A 266 -5.80 15.51 -2.65
N PHE A 267 -5.29 14.35 -2.21
CA PHE A 267 -5.83 13.65 -1.04
C PHE A 267 -5.45 14.32 0.29
N ARG A 268 -4.32 14.99 0.35
CA ARG A 268 -3.85 15.69 1.55
C ARG A 268 -4.63 16.97 1.83
N CYS A 269 -4.84 17.80 0.81
CA CYS A 269 -5.39 19.15 0.92
C CYS A 269 -6.92 19.17 0.89
N ASP A 270 -7.54 20.17 1.53
CA ASP A 270 -8.99 20.38 1.47
C ASP A 270 -9.45 21.28 0.31
N ARG A 271 -8.52 22.06 -0.27
CA ARG A 271 -8.78 23.02 -1.37
C ARG A 271 -7.80 22.83 -2.51
N ILE A 272 -8.33 22.76 -3.72
CA ILE A 272 -7.54 22.57 -4.95
C ILE A 272 -7.90 23.67 -5.94
N VAL A 273 -6.89 24.31 -6.52
CA VAL A 273 -7.04 25.21 -7.65
C VAL A 273 -6.44 24.54 -8.87
N PHE A 274 -7.21 24.41 -9.94
CA PHE A 274 -6.71 23.97 -11.23
C PHE A 274 -6.60 25.19 -12.16
N ALA A 275 -5.44 25.34 -12.80
CA ALA A 275 -5.15 26.42 -13.72
C ALA A 275 -4.49 25.87 -14.98
N CYS A 276 -5.10 26.07 -16.15
CA CYS A 276 -4.48 25.66 -17.40
C CYS A 276 -4.98 26.48 -18.58
N PRO A 277 -4.17 26.65 -19.64
CA PRO A 277 -4.61 27.28 -20.86
C PRO A 277 -5.51 26.37 -21.67
N THR A 278 -6.36 26.96 -22.49
CA THR A 278 -7.06 26.25 -23.56
C THR A 278 -6.06 25.71 -24.58
N TYR A 279 -6.18 24.46 -24.95
CA TYR A 279 -5.38 23.80 -25.97
C TYR A 279 -6.28 23.07 -26.96
N ASN A 280 -6.17 23.40 -28.26
CA ASN A 280 -6.95 22.75 -29.33
C ASN A 280 -8.46 22.70 -29.03
N ALA A 281 -9.01 23.82 -28.56
CA ALA A 281 -10.40 24.00 -28.13
C ALA A 281 -10.84 23.05 -26.97
N GLY A 282 -9.92 22.58 -26.19
CA GLY A 282 -10.15 21.71 -25.02
C GLY A 282 -9.17 22.00 -23.89
N LEU A 283 -9.10 21.11 -22.92
CA LEU A 283 -8.15 21.18 -21.83
C LEU A 283 -6.72 20.90 -22.31
N PHE A 284 -5.76 21.50 -21.63
CA PHE A 284 -4.36 21.13 -21.83
C PHE A 284 -4.14 19.65 -21.46
N PRO A 285 -3.50 18.83 -22.33
CA PRO A 285 -3.51 17.36 -22.20
C PRO A 285 -3.01 16.82 -20.86
N LYS A 286 -1.97 17.44 -20.27
CA LYS A 286 -1.45 17.00 -18.96
C LYS A 286 -2.44 17.28 -17.83
N MET A 287 -3.19 18.40 -17.91
CA MET A 287 -4.26 18.70 -16.95
C MET A 287 -5.42 17.72 -17.11
N GLU A 288 -5.81 17.42 -18.36
CA GLU A 288 -6.86 16.43 -18.63
C GLU A 288 -6.49 15.06 -18.05
N THR A 289 -5.26 14.61 -18.25
CA THR A 289 -4.73 13.36 -17.66
C THR A 289 -4.86 13.38 -16.13
N LEU A 290 -4.41 14.46 -15.47
CA LEU A 290 -4.53 14.57 -14.02
C LEU A 290 -5.98 14.51 -13.53
N LEU A 291 -6.90 15.20 -14.21
CA LEU A 291 -8.31 15.16 -13.83
C LEU A 291 -8.93 13.77 -13.99
N HIS A 292 -8.54 13.03 -15.03
CA HIS A 292 -8.92 11.62 -15.19
C HIS A 292 -8.37 10.74 -14.06
N GLU A 293 -7.11 10.91 -13.65
CA GLU A 293 -6.52 10.21 -12.52
C GLU A 293 -7.27 10.50 -11.22
N LEU A 294 -7.54 11.76 -10.91
CA LEU A 294 -8.31 12.13 -9.70
C LEU A 294 -9.71 11.50 -9.69
N ALA A 295 -10.36 11.46 -10.84
CA ALA A 295 -11.67 10.82 -10.99
C ALA A 295 -11.57 9.30 -10.84
N ALA A 296 -10.54 8.65 -11.41
CA ALA A 296 -10.30 7.21 -11.29
C ALA A 296 -10.05 6.79 -9.85
N HIS A 297 -9.40 7.63 -9.05
CA HIS A 297 -9.16 7.44 -7.61
C HIS A 297 -10.35 7.83 -6.73
N ASN A 298 -11.48 8.25 -7.34
CA ASN A 298 -12.72 8.60 -6.64
C ASN A 298 -12.54 9.72 -5.60
N LEU A 299 -11.66 10.69 -5.86
CA LEU A 299 -11.39 11.81 -4.96
C LEU A 299 -12.70 12.56 -4.60
N GLN A 300 -12.90 12.80 -3.32
CA GLN A 300 -14.12 13.42 -2.78
C GLN A 300 -13.78 14.47 -1.73
N LYS A 301 -14.80 15.25 -1.33
CA LYS A 301 -14.74 16.18 -0.18
C LYS A 301 -13.68 17.27 -0.36
N ARG A 302 -13.45 17.75 -1.58
CA ARG A 302 -12.54 18.87 -1.87
C ARG A 302 -13.33 20.08 -2.34
N LYS A 303 -12.90 21.26 -1.91
CA LYS A 303 -13.35 22.52 -2.52
C LYS A 303 -12.43 22.79 -3.72
N VAL A 304 -13.04 23.05 -4.86
CA VAL A 304 -12.31 23.24 -6.12
C VAL A 304 -12.56 24.65 -6.66
N ALA A 305 -11.50 25.29 -7.13
CA ALA A 305 -11.55 26.48 -7.96
C ALA A 305 -10.85 26.23 -9.29
N VAL A 306 -11.27 26.92 -10.33
CA VAL A 306 -10.68 26.86 -11.68
C VAL A 306 -10.23 28.25 -12.05
N LEU A 307 -9.03 28.37 -12.60
CA LEU A 307 -8.45 29.56 -13.18
C LEU A 307 -8.15 29.31 -14.65
N GLU A 308 -8.78 30.04 -15.53
CA GLU A 308 -8.63 29.97 -16.98
C GLU A 308 -8.00 31.28 -17.54
#